data_9db1b3646f2db5cd4d8b8db97d27b031
#
_entry.id   9db1b3646f2db5cd4d8b8db97d27b031
#
_cell.length_a   1.000
_cell.length_b   1.000
_cell.length_c   1.000
_cell.angle_alpha   90.00
_cell.angle_beta   90.00
_cell.angle_gamma   90.00
#
_symmetry.space_group_name_H-M   'P 1'
#
loop_
_entity.id
_entity.type
_entity.pdbx_description
1 polymer ?
#
loop_
_entity_poly.entity_id
_entity_poly.type
_entity_poly.pdbx_seq_one_letter_code
_entity_poly.pdbx_strand_id
1 'polypeptide(L)'
;MPPFRIFLLSPAHCGGKRADLLLSERAAFPLAVRLRSTPGVTLGEAFSFLSGLYFRGKLAYAERFARPPAGARGVQVITTDRGLLSGDAPVGVEDLRKFGTVDISQDHPAYRLPLERDTKLLRQVENVEVVLLGSVATGKYVDVLLEIMGERLLFPTDFVGRGDMSRGALLLRAVRNDAELTYQPVAGAIRRGARARRVSVEG
;
A
#
# COMPACT_ATOMS: atom_id res chain seq x y z
N MET A 1 -4.81 21.88 -16.05
CA MET A 1 -5.56 20.67 -15.68
C MET A 1 -5.05 20.18 -14.34
N PRO A 2 -5.90 19.65 -13.44
CA PRO A 2 -5.41 19.06 -12.21
C PRO A 2 -4.49 17.87 -12.53
N PRO A 3 -3.49 17.58 -11.68
CA PRO A 3 -2.59 16.46 -11.90
C PRO A 3 -3.33 15.12 -11.85
N PHE A 4 -2.86 14.17 -12.63
CA PHE A 4 -3.24 12.77 -12.45
C PHE A 4 -2.80 12.28 -11.09
N ARG A 5 -3.53 11.32 -10.51
CA ARG A 5 -3.21 10.80 -9.19
C ARG A 5 -3.20 9.29 -9.16
N ILE A 6 -2.06 8.74 -8.76
CA ILE A 6 -1.83 7.31 -8.59
C ILE A 6 -1.48 7.06 -7.13
N PHE A 7 -2.08 6.05 -6.53
CA PHE A 7 -1.79 5.65 -5.16
C PHE A 7 -0.87 4.45 -5.13
N LEU A 8 0.19 4.55 -4.31
CA LEU A 8 1.06 3.44 -3.94
C LEU A 8 0.69 2.95 -2.54
N LEU A 9 0.30 1.70 -2.42
CA LEU A 9 -0.04 1.07 -1.16
C LEU A 9 1.15 0.28 -0.64
N SER A 10 1.58 0.55 0.59
CA SER A 10 2.57 -0.30 1.25
C SER A 10 2.05 -1.73 1.41
N PRO A 11 2.92 -2.76 1.30
CA PRO A 11 2.50 -4.15 1.32
C PRO A 11 1.90 -4.58 2.66
N ALA A 12 1.18 -5.69 2.65
CA ALA A 12 0.87 -6.43 3.85
C ALA A 12 2.03 -7.38 4.21
N HIS A 13 2.18 -7.67 5.50
CA HIS A 13 3.13 -8.70 5.93
C HIS A 13 2.58 -10.09 5.60
N CYS A 14 3.31 -10.84 4.78
CA CYS A 14 2.92 -12.18 4.31
C CYS A 14 3.46 -13.31 5.21
N GLY A 15 4.03 -13.01 6.35
CA GLY A 15 4.36 -13.95 7.43
C GLY A 15 3.48 -13.72 8.65
N GLY A 16 3.43 -14.71 9.55
CA GLY A 16 2.69 -14.64 10.80
C GLY A 16 1.28 -15.21 10.75
N LYS A 17 0.57 -15.19 11.88
CA LYS A 17 -0.66 -15.96 12.14
C LYS A 17 -1.75 -15.87 11.05
N ARG A 18 -1.95 -14.71 10.45
CA ARG A 18 -2.97 -14.56 9.40
C ARG A 18 -2.53 -15.18 8.08
N ALA A 19 -1.25 -15.10 7.75
CA ALA A 19 -0.70 -15.78 6.58
C ALA A 19 -0.74 -17.29 6.79
N ASP A 20 -0.35 -17.80 7.96
CA ASP A 20 -0.43 -19.21 8.31
C ASP A 20 -1.87 -19.73 8.17
N LEU A 21 -2.85 -18.96 8.66
CA LEU A 21 -4.25 -19.30 8.53
C LEU A 21 -4.72 -19.33 7.06
N LEU A 22 -4.37 -18.32 6.26
CA LEU A 22 -4.79 -18.21 4.87
C LEU A 22 -4.14 -19.27 3.99
N LEU A 23 -2.89 -19.60 4.25
CA LEU A 23 -2.07 -20.55 3.47
C LEU A 23 -2.24 -22.00 3.93
N SER A 24 -2.96 -22.24 5.02
CA SER A 24 -3.21 -23.59 5.53
C SER A 24 -4.03 -24.40 4.53
N GLU A 25 -3.57 -25.62 4.22
CA GLU A 25 -4.31 -26.55 3.37
C GLU A 25 -5.66 -26.96 3.97
N ARG A 26 -5.78 -26.90 5.30
CA ARG A 26 -7.03 -27.23 6.03
C ARG A 26 -8.01 -26.07 6.09
N ALA A 27 -7.62 -24.87 5.65
CA ALA A 27 -8.50 -23.71 5.70
C ALA A 27 -9.67 -23.86 4.71
N ALA A 28 -10.89 -23.85 5.22
CA ALA A 28 -12.13 -24.08 4.44
C ALA A 28 -12.95 -22.80 4.21
N PHE A 29 -12.50 -21.63 4.69
CA PHE A 29 -13.23 -20.39 4.45
C PHE A 29 -13.06 -19.90 2.99
N PRO A 30 -14.04 -19.14 2.45
CA PRO A 30 -14.13 -18.85 1.02
C PRO A 30 -12.86 -18.26 0.39
N LEU A 31 -12.18 -17.33 1.08
CA LEU A 31 -10.96 -16.70 0.54
C LEU A 31 -9.83 -17.73 0.39
N ALA A 32 -9.64 -18.62 1.39
CA ALA A 32 -8.59 -19.63 1.33
C ALA A 32 -8.86 -20.68 0.24
N VAL A 33 -10.12 -21.06 0.04
CA VAL A 33 -10.51 -21.98 -1.04
C VAL A 33 -10.22 -21.34 -2.40
N ARG A 34 -10.63 -20.09 -2.61
CA ARG A 34 -10.39 -19.36 -3.86
C ARG A 34 -8.90 -19.12 -4.11
N LEU A 35 -8.12 -18.85 -3.07
CA LEU A 35 -6.65 -18.65 -3.21
C LEU A 35 -5.95 -19.89 -3.77
N ARG A 36 -6.45 -21.10 -3.44
CA ARG A 36 -5.91 -22.37 -3.92
C ARG A 36 -6.44 -22.79 -5.30
N SER A 37 -7.44 -22.12 -5.82
CA SER A 37 -8.02 -22.38 -7.14
C SER A 37 -7.49 -21.39 -8.18
N THR A 38 -7.60 -21.74 -9.47
CA THR A 38 -7.26 -20.82 -10.57
C THR A 38 -8.46 -19.92 -10.90
N PRO A 39 -8.30 -18.62 -11.06
CA PRO A 39 -7.07 -17.82 -11.13
C PRO A 39 -6.52 -17.33 -9.79
N GLY A 40 -7.00 -17.78 -8.65
CA GLY A 40 -6.64 -17.29 -7.33
C GLY A 40 -7.60 -16.20 -6.82
N VAL A 41 -7.04 -15.27 -6.06
CA VAL A 41 -7.75 -14.07 -5.55
C VAL A 41 -7.01 -12.82 -6.00
N THR A 42 -7.61 -11.64 -5.85
CA THR A 42 -6.87 -10.41 -6.12
C THR A 42 -5.86 -10.13 -5.02
N LEU A 43 -4.77 -9.44 -5.37
CA LEU A 43 -3.76 -8.99 -4.40
C LEU A 43 -4.40 -8.14 -3.30
N GLY A 44 -5.36 -7.29 -3.69
CA GLY A 44 -6.13 -6.46 -2.76
C GLY A 44 -6.93 -7.26 -1.74
N GLU A 45 -7.60 -8.34 -2.16
CA GLU A 45 -8.33 -9.24 -1.26
C GLU A 45 -7.38 -9.96 -0.29
N ALA A 46 -6.29 -10.54 -0.83
CA ALA A 46 -5.30 -11.24 -0.02
C ALA A 46 -4.68 -10.30 1.03
N PHE A 47 -4.21 -9.13 0.62
CA PHE A 47 -3.58 -8.17 1.52
C PHE A 47 -4.57 -7.52 2.51
N SER A 48 -5.84 -7.38 2.13
CA SER A 48 -6.91 -6.95 3.03
C SER A 48 -7.17 -7.97 4.15
N PHE A 49 -7.07 -9.25 3.86
CA PHE A 49 -7.15 -10.29 4.87
C PHE A 49 -5.91 -10.27 5.79
N LEU A 50 -4.73 -10.19 5.23
CA LEU A 50 -3.46 -10.24 5.97
C LEU A 50 -3.27 -9.05 6.92
N SER A 51 -3.52 -7.84 6.44
CA SER A 51 -3.28 -6.60 7.19
C SER A 51 -4.55 -5.98 7.82
N GLY A 52 -5.73 -6.51 7.51
CA GLY A 52 -6.99 -6.11 8.12
C GLY A 52 -7.39 -4.66 7.82
N LEU A 53 -7.76 -3.91 8.86
CA LEU A 53 -8.35 -2.57 8.74
C LEU A 53 -7.48 -1.59 7.95
N TYR A 54 -6.18 -1.62 8.16
CA TYR A 54 -5.30 -0.65 7.51
C TYR A 54 -5.21 -0.87 5.99
N PHE A 55 -5.03 -2.13 5.54
CA PHE A 55 -4.95 -2.36 4.10
C PHE A 55 -6.30 -2.15 3.42
N ARG A 56 -7.40 -2.58 4.02
CA ARG A 56 -8.77 -2.29 3.53
C ARG A 56 -9.02 -0.79 3.39
N GLY A 57 -8.57 -0.01 4.39
CA GLY A 57 -8.67 1.44 4.32
C GLY A 57 -7.87 2.05 3.18
N LYS A 58 -6.62 1.59 2.98
CA LYS A 58 -5.78 2.03 1.86
C LYS A 58 -6.40 1.71 0.52
N LEU A 59 -6.87 0.47 0.34
CA LEU A 59 -7.45 0.02 -0.92
C LEU A 59 -8.71 0.80 -1.26
N ALA A 60 -9.69 0.84 -0.35
CA ALA A 60 -10.94 1.57 -0.56
C ALA A 60 -10.71 3.07 -0.83
N TYR A 61 -9.76 3.68 -0.13
CA TYR A 61 -9.42 5.08 -0.32
C TYR A 61 -8.78 5.33 -1.69
N ALA A 62 -7.82 4.50 -2.06
CA ALA A 62 -7.15 4.61 -3.35
C ALA A 62 -8.12 4.40 -4.52
N GLU A 63 -9.00 3.41 -4.44
CA GLU A 63 -10.03 3.15 -5.46
C GLU A 63 -11.01 4.33 -5.59
N ARG A 64 -11.37 4.98 -4.47
CA ARG A 64 -12.31 6.13 -4.50
C ARG A 64 -11.69 7.39 -5.10
N PHE A 65 -10.42 7.67 -4.82
CA PHE A 65 -9.81 8.96 -5.12
C PHE A 65 -8.71 8.92 -6.21
N ALA A 66 -8.42 7.76 -6.78
CA ALA A 66 -7.48 7.69 -7.89
C ALA A 66 -8.01 8.41 -9.14
N ARG A 67 -7.10 9.10 -9.81
CA ARG A 67 -7.35 9.79 -11.08
C ARG A 67 -6.19 9.50 -12.04
N PRO A 68 -6.05 8.25 -12.51
CA PRO A 68 -4.95 7.89 -13.40
C PRO A 68 -5.15 8.48 -14.81
N PRO A 69 -4.08 8.65 -15.58
CA PRO A 69 -4.21 8.90 -17.01
C PRO A 69 -4.82 7.69 -17.72
N ALA A 70 -5.33 7.91 -18.93
CA ALA A 70 -5.91 6.83 -19.73
C ALA A 70 -4.93 5.67 -19.91
N GLY A 71 -5.40 4.44 -19.69
CA GLY A 71 -4.61 3.22 -19.80
C GLY A 71 -3.71 2.89 -18.60
N ALA A 72 -3.57 3.79 -17.62
CA ALA A 72 -2.80 3.53 -16.41
C ALA A 72 -3.68 3.01 -15.25
N ARG A 73 -3.08 2.26 -14.33
CA ARG A 73 -3.73 1.79 -13.10
C ARG A 73 -3.58 2.83 -11.99
N GLY A 74 -4.69 3.26 -11.40
CA GLY A 74 -4.72 4.26 -10.33
C GLY A 74 -4.28 3.73 -8.97
N VAL A 75 -4.35 2.42 -8.77
CA VAL A 75 -3.97 1.75 -7.52
C VAL A 75 -2.85 0.75 -7.79
N GLN A 76 -1.71 0.99 -7.17
CA GLN A 76 -0.53 0.15 -7.26
C GLN A 76 -0.11 -0.31 -5.87
N VAL A 77 0.21 -1.58 -5.72
CA VAL A 77 0.63 -2.18 -4.45
C VAL A 77 2.12 -2.53 -4.54
N ILE A 78 2.89 -2.06 -3.59
CA ILE A 78 4.30 -2.44 -3.44
C ILE A 78 4.35 -3.90 -3.02
N THR A 79 5.13 -4.71 -3.74
CA THR A 79 5.38 -6.12 -3.41
C THR A 79 6.83 -6.33 -3.01
N THR A 80 7.13 -7.46 -2.42
CA THR A 80 8.47 -7.75 -1.89
C THR A 80 9.45 -8.24 -2.95
N ASP A 81 8.97 -8.69 -4.13
CA ASP A 81 9.83 -9.27 -5.17
C ASP A 81 9.45 -8.93 -6.62
N ARG A 82 8.31 -8.23 -6.84
CA ARG A 82 7.80 -7.93 -8.19
C ARG A 82 7.61 -6.44 -8.46
N GLY A 83 8.07 -5.57 -7.57
CA GLY A 83 7.88 -4.13 -7.70
C GLY A 83 6.43 -3.73 -7.42
N LEU A 84 5.81 -3.04 -8.37
CA LEU A 84 4.44 -2.54 -8.27
C LEU A 84 3.49 -3.47 -9.02
N LEU A 85 2.49 -4.00 -8.33
CA LEU A 85 1.39 -4.73 -8.93
C LEU A 85 0.07 -3.97 -8.74
N SER A 86 -0.84 -4.11 -9.69
CA SER A 86 -2.20 -3.61 -9.51
C SER A 86 -2.91 -4.31 -8.35
N GLY A 87 -3.79 -3.60 -7.65
CA GLY A 87 -4.60 -4.19 -6.58
C GLY A 87 -5.51 -5.33 -7.05
N ASP A 88 -5.88 -5.34 -8.34
CA ASP A 88 -6.69 -6.38 -8.99
C ASP A 88 -5.85 -7.52 -9.59
N ALA A 89 -4.52 -7.49 -9.49
CA ALA A 89 -3.66 -8.55 -9.99
C ALA A 89 -3.97 -9.90 -9.31
N PRO A 90 -4.13 -10.98 -10.07
CA PRO A 90 -4.37 -12.30 -9.49
C PRO A 90 -3.12 -12.82 -8.76
N VAL A 91 -3.34 -13.40 -7.59
CA VAL A 91 -2.30 -14.05 -6.78
C VAL A 91 -2.82 -15.38 -6.25
N GLY A 92 -1.90 -16.34 -6.16
CA GLY A 92 -2.15 -17.66 -5.58
C GLY A 92 -1.30 -17.91 -4.33
N VAL A 93 -1.34 -19.16 -3.86
CA VAL A 93 -0.61 -19.60 -2.65
C VAL A 93 0.90 -19.36 -2.79
N GLU A 94 1.48 -19.74 -3.92
CA GLU A 94 2.92 -19.62 -4.15
C GLU A 94 3.39 -18.16 -4.19
N ASP A 95 2.55 -17.25 -4.71
CA ASP A 95 2.85 -15.83 -4.73
C ASP A 95 2.96 -15.28 -3.30
N LEU A 96 1.99 -15.60 -2.44
CA LEU A 96 1.98 -15.14 -1.06
C LEU A 96 3.13 -15.76 -0.23
N ARG A 97 3.45 -17.03 -0.47
CA ARG A 97 4.62 -17.68 0.15
C ARG A 97 5.90 -16.94 -0.23
N LYS A 98 6.07 -16.65 -1.51
CA LYS A 98 7.24 -15.94 -2.02
C LYS A 98 7.33 -14.52 -1.46
N PHE A 99 6.21 -13.79 -1.38
CA PHE A 99 6.17 -12.48 -0.74
C PHE A 99 6.60 -12.54 0.74
N GLY A 100 6.36 -13.65 1.42
CA GLY A 100 6.78 -13.86 2.81
C GLY A 100 8.27 -14.16 3.00
N THR A 101 9.00 -14.53 1.95
CA THR A 101 10.42 -14.93 2.03
C THR A 101 11.40 -13.81 1.70
N VAL A 102 10.95 -12.72 1.08
CA VAL A 102 11.82 -11.60 0.69
C VAL A 102 11.65 -10.45 1.66
N ASP A 103 12.74 -10.05 2.29
CA ASP A 103 12.75 -8.91 3.20
C ASP A 103 12.57 -7.57 2.44
N ILE A 104 11.75 -6.72 3.01
CA ILE A 104 11.60 -5.33 2.56
C ILE A 104 12.79 -4.52 3.08
N SER A 105 13.88 -4.57 2.35
CA SER A 105 15.10 -3.81 2.62
C SER A 105 15.60 -3.16 1.34
N GLN A 106 15.96 -1.89 1.42
CA GLN A 106 16.54 -1.17 0.27
C GLN A 106 17.87 -1.78 -0.22
N ASP A 107 18.54 -2.57 0.62
CA ASP A 107 19.80 -3.24 0.29
C ASP A 107 19.58 -4.62 -0.34
N HIS A 108 18.32 -5.09 -0.41
CA HIS A 108 17.99 -6.40 -0.98
C HIS A 108 17.64 -6.28 -2.47
N PRO A 109 18.49 -6.77 -3.40
CA PRO A 109 18.30 -6.56 -4.83
C PRO A 109 16.98 -7.10 -5.37
N ALA A 110 16.50 -8.26 -4.87
CA ALA A 110 15.25 -8.86 -5.31
C ALA A 110 14.03 -7.99 -4.97
N TYR A 111 14.13 -7.15 -3.95
CA TYR A 111 13.12 -6.15 -3.61
C TYR A 111 13.34 -4.84 -4.36
N ARG A 112 14.56 -4.30 -4.29
CA ARG A 112 14.88 -2.96 -4.78
C ARG A 112 14.74 -2.84 -6.30
N LEU A 113 15.34 -3.75 -7.07
CA LEU A 113 15.41 -3.61 -8.52
C LEU A 113 14.04 -3.59 -9.22
N PRO A 114 13.07 -4.48 -8.90
CA PRO A 114 11.73 -4.39 -9.48
C PRO A 114 10.99 -3.11 -9.07
N LEU A 115 11.14 -2.66 -7.82
CA LEU A 115 10.51 -1.42 -7.35
C LEU A 115 11.07 -0.20 -8.07
N GLU A 116 12.38 -0.13 -8.25
CA GLU A 116 13.03 0.95 -9.02
C GLU A 116 12.56 0.99 -10.48
N ARG A 117 12.53 -0.17 -11.14
CA ARG A 117 12.09 -0.29 -12.53
C ARG A 117 10.70 0.31 -12.70
N ASP A 118 9.75 -0.12 -11.88
CA ASP A 118 8.36 0.28 -12.01
C ASP A 118 8.15 1.74 -11.58
N THR A 119 8.88 2.21 -10.58
CA THR A 119 8.83 3.61 -10.14
C THR A 119 9.41 4.54 -11.23
N LYS A 120 10.46 4.12 -11.93
CA LYS A 120 11.01 4.85 -13.09
C LYS A 120 9.99 4.97 -14.22
N LEU A 121 9.20 3.93 -14.47
CA LEU A 121 8.09 3.99 -15.45
C LEU A 121 7.01 4.99 -15.01
N LEU A 122 6.61 4.98 -13.73
CA LEU A 122 5.68 5.98 -13.20
C LEU A 122 6.24 7.42 -13.31
N ARG A 123 7.54 7.60 -13.13
CA ARG A 123 8.19 8.91 -13.23
C ARG A 123 8.09 9.51 -14.64
N GLN A 124 8.00 8.67 -15.67
CA GLN A 124 7.86 9.11 -17.08
C GLN A 124 6.45 9.64 -17.39
N VAL A 125 5.45 9.31 -16.58
CA VAL A 125 4.10 9.85 -16.77
C VAL A 125 4.11 11.35 -16.46
N GLU A 126 3.69 12.15 -17.44
CA GLU A 126 3.61 13.60 -17.28
C GLU A 126 2.46 13.99 -16.34
N ASN A 127 2.63 15.09 -15.64
CA ASN A 127 1.62 15.69 -14.74
C ASN A 127 0.99 14.68 -13.76
N VAL A 128 1.80 13.74 -13.20
CA VAL A 128 1.35 12.76 -12.20
C VAL A 128 1.86 13.11 -10.80
N GLU A 129 0.98 13.05 -9.85
CA GLU A 129 1.27 12.96 -8.40
C GLU A 129 1.13 11.51 -7.95
N VAL A 130 2.09 11.04 -7.18
CA VAL A 130 2.09 9.69 -6.62
C VAL A 130 1.92 9.78 -5.12
N VAL A 131 0.79 9.30 -4.59
CA VAL A 131 0.46 9.35 -3.17
C VAL A 131 0.78 8.02 -2.50
N LEU A 132 1.72 8.02 -1.57
CA LEU A 132 2.08 6.85 -0.79
C LEU A 132 1.14 6.67 0.41
N LEU A 133 0.37 5.60 0.40
CA LEU A 133 -0.43 5.14 1.54
C LEU A 133 0.37 4.07 2.32
N GLY A 134 1.29 4.56 3.15
CA GLY A 134 2.18 3.71 3.93
C GLY A 134 2.87 4.47 5.04
N SER A 135 3.74 3.82 5.79
CA SER A 135 4.57 4.51 6.76
C SER A 135 5.67 5.28 6.05
N VAL A 136 5.77 6.57 6.30
CA VAL A 136 6.87 7.41 5.81
C VAL A 136 8.02 7.52 6.81
N ALA A 137 7.87 6.92 7.99
CA ALA A 137 8.84 7.03 9.09
C ALA A 137 10.08 6.15 8.91
N THR A 138 10.03 5.15 8.03
CA THR A 138 11.14 4.22 7.77
C THR A 138 11.54 4.26 6.31
N GLY A 139 12.84 4.08 6.03
CA GLY A 139 13.40 4.14 4.67
C GLY A 139 13.02 3.00 3.73
N LYS A 140 12.41 1.91 4.24
CA LYS A 140 12.18 0.64 3.53
C LYS A 140 11.85 0.78 2.04
N TYR A 141 10.76 1.47 1.71
CA TYR A 141 10.36 1.79 0.33
C TYR A 141 10.43 3.29 0.05
N VAL A 142 10.36 4.11 1.10
CA VAL A 142 10.29 5.57 0.97
C VAL A 142 11.54 6.14 0.30
N ASP A 143 12.72 5.64 0.69
CA ASP A 143 13.97 6.18 0.17
C ASP A 143 14.14 5.85 -1.33
N VAL A 144 13.80 4.63 -1.75
CA VAL A 144 13.80 4.22 -3.16
C VAL A 144 12.80 5.06 -3.99
N LEU A 145 11.58 5.23 -3.47
CA LEU A 145 10.56 6.00 -4.16
C LEU A 145 10.93 7.48 -4.24
N LEU A 146 11.47 8.05 -3.16
CA LEU A 146 11.84 9.46 -3.07
C LEU A 146 13.01 9.80 -4.00
N GLU A 147 14.02 8.93 -4.09
CA GLU A 147 15.15 9.06 -4.98
C GLU A 147 14.70 9.25 -6.45
N ILE A 148 13.64 8.54 -6.85
CA ILE A 148 13.16 8.55 -8.23
C ILE A 148 12.08 9.63 -8.45
N MET A 149 11.12 9.76 -7.55
CA MET A 149 9.94 10.62 -7.73
C MET A 149 10.16 12.07 -7.25
N GLY A 150 11.07 12.31 -6.30
CA GLY A 150 11.32 13.63 -5.73
C GLY A 150 10.04 14.26 -5.15
N GLU A 151 9.79 15.52 -5.50
CA GLU A 151 8.63 16.30 -5.05
C GLU A 151 7.28 15.74 -5.48
N ARG A 152 7.24 14.86 -6.47
CA ARG A 152 6.00 14.21 -6.94
C ARG A 152 5.56 13.04 -6.07
N LEU A 153 6.37 12.63 -5.09
CA LEU A 153 5.99 11.65 -4.08
C LEU A 153 5.32 12.36 -2.91
N LEU A 154 4.03 12.14 -2.76
CA LEU A 154 3.20 12.74 -1.72
C LEU A 154 2.77 11.70 -0.69
N PHE A 155 2.29 12.17 0.46
CA PHE A 155 1.63 11.34 1.46
C PHE A 155 0.58 12.16 2.24
N PRO A 156 -0.43 11.52 2.88
CA PRO A 156 -1.42 12.23 3.67
C PRO A 156 -0.77 12.87 4.92
N THR A 157 -0.96 14.19 5.09
CA THR A 157 -0.41 14.94 6.23
C THR A 157 -0.80 14.35 7.58
N ASP A 158 -2.04 13.87 7.66
CA ASP A 158 -2.62 13.23 8.84
C ASP A 158 -1.98 11.90 9.24
N PHE A 159 -1.07 11.33 8.44
CA PHE A 159 -0.41 10.06 8.77
C PHE A 159 0.69 10.20 9.80
N VAL A 160 1.25 11.41 9.95
CA VAL A 160 2.32 11.68 10.93
C VAL A 160 1.79 11.44 12.35
N GLY A 161 2.55 10.69 13.16
CA GLY A 161 2.18 10.36 14.54
C GLY A 161 1.06 9.33 14.72
N ARG A 162 0.43 8.85 13.63
CA ARG A 162 -0.64 7.83 13.71
C ARG A 162 -0.10 6.42 13.49
N GLY A 163 -0.62 5.46 14.26
CA GLY A 163 -0.41 4.03 14.00
C GLY A 163 -1.37 3.48 12.94
N ASP A 164 -1.11 2.27 12.48
CA ASP A 164 -1.82 1.64 11.35
C ASP A 164 -3.35 1.55 11.53
N MET A 165 -3.81 1.19 12.74
CA MET A 165 -5.25 1.14 13.02
C MET A 165 -5.91 2.52 12.89
N SER A 166 -5.26 3.56 13.39
CA SER A 166 -5.75 4.94 13.30
C SER A 166 -5.74 5.46 11.86
N ARG A 167 -4.70 5.12 11.08
CA ARG A 167 -4.63 5.44 9.64
C ARG A 167 -5.74 4.74 8.87
N GLY A 168 -5.97 3.44 9.12
CA GLY A 168 -7.03 2.68 8.49
C GLY A 168 -8.41 3.25 8.76
N ALA A 169 -8.70 3.63 10.01
CA ALA A 169 -9.96 4.26 10.39
C ALA A 169 -10.14 5.64 9.75
N LEU A 170 -9.06 6.43 9.66
CA LEU A 170 -9.06 7.74 8.98
C LEU A 170 -9.43 7.59 7.50
N LEU A 171 -8.76 6.68 6.78
CA LEU A 171 -9.00 6.44 5.36
C LEU A 171 -10.44 6.00 5.09
N LEU A 172 -10.99 5.07 5.88
CA LEU A 172 -12.38 4.62 5.73
C LEU A 172 -13.39 5.74 6.06
N ARG A 173 -13.06 6.62 6.99
CA ARG A 173 -13.90 7.81 7.27
C ARG A 173 -13.89 8.78 6.10
N ALA A 174 -12.72 9.04 5.51
CA ALA A 174 -12.57 9.88 4.33
C ALA A 174 -13.42 9.35 3.15
N VAL A 175 -13.38 8.04 2.91
CA VAL A 175 -14.23 7.40 1.89
C VAL A 175 -15.72 7.58 2.17
N ARG A 176 -16.16 7.33 3.42
CA ARG A 176 -17.58 7.48 3.79
C ARG A 176 -18.09 8.92 3.64
N ASN A 177 -17.23 9.89 3.92
CA ASN A 177 -17.59 11.31 3.86
C ASN A 177 -17.34 11.91 2.47
N ASP A 178 -16.85 11.11 1.51
CA ASP A 178 -16.42 11.56 0.18
C ASP A 178 -15.46 12.76 0.23
N ALA A 179 -14.56 12.75 1.20
CA ALA A 179 -13.65 13.85 1.47
C ALA A 179 -12.19 13.38 1.35
N GLU A 180 -11.53 13.83 0.31
CA GLU A 180 -10.12 13.50 0.05
C GLU A 180 -9.22 14.17 1.11
N LEU A 181 -8.20 13.45 1.59
CA LEU A 181 -7.22 13.96 2.56
C LEU A 181 -6.29 14.98 1.91
N THR A 182 -5.69 15.84 2.73
CA THR A 182 -4.63 16.73 2.28
C THR A 182 -3.30 15.98 2.16
N TYR A 183 -2.57 16.25 1.10
CA TYR A 183 -1.25 15.66 0.85
C TYR A 183 -0.15 16.68 0.88
N GLN A 184 1.04 16.22 1.23
CA GLN A 184 2.26 17.02 1.16
C GLN A 184 3.40 16.18 0.56
N PRO A 185 4.43 16.80 -0.05
CA PRO A 185 5.61 16.09 -0.51
C PRO A 185 6.30 15.35 0.64
N VAL A 186 6.82 14.16 0.34
CA VAL A 186 7.67 13.41 1.27
C VAL A 186 9.02 14.08 1.41
N ALA A 187 9.50 14.72 0.35
CA ALA A 187 10.73 15.51 0.36
C ALA A 187 10.63 16.65 1.39
N GLY A 188 11.60 16.73 2.30
CA GLY A 188 11.65 17.77 3.34
C GLY A 188 10.63 17.64 4.47
N ALA A 189 9.70 16.66 4.41
CA ALA A 189 8.68 16.51 5.43
C ALA A 189 9.22 15.96 6.76
N ILE A 190 8.61 16.38 7.87
CA ILE A 190 8.80 15.73 9.18
C ILE A 190 8.12 14.35 9.12
N ARG A 191 8.93 13.30 8.96
CA ARG A 191 8.44 11.92 8.80
C ARG A 191 8.10 11.24 10.14
N ARG A 192 8.60 11.76 11.26
CA ARG A 192 8.39 11.25 12.62
C ARG A 192 7.79 12.34 13.48
N GLY A 193 6.56 12.13 13.94
CA GLY A 193 5.88 13.02 14.89
C GLY A 193 5.71 12.36 16.25
N ALA A 194 5.43 13.17 17.28
CA ALA A 194 5.00 12.66 18.56
C ALA A 194 3.74 11.79 18.38
N ARG A 195 3.66 10.69 19.13
CA ARG A 195 2.50 9.79 19.08
C ARG A 195 1.24 10.58 19.46
N ALA A 196 0.26 10.66 18.59
CA ALA A 196 -1.01 11.32 18.90
C ALA A 196 -1.56 10.75 20.22
N ARG A 197 -1.83 11.61 21.21
CA ARG A 197 -2.45 11.19 22.47
C ARG A 197 -3.78 10.50 22.15
N ARG A 198 -4.01 9.34 22.76
CA ARG A 198 -5.35 8.76 22.79
C ARG A 198 -6.24 9.77 23.53
N VAL A 199 -7.24 10.31 22.86
CA VAL A 199 -8.31 11.01 23.54
C VAL A 199 -9.08 9.93 24.30
N SER A 200 -8.92 9.91 25.62
CA SER A 200 -9.77 9.13 26.50
C SER A 200 -11.16 9.74 26.34
N VAL A 201 -12.10 8.98 25.83
CA VAL A 201 -13.51 9.33 25.93
C VAL A 201 -13.86 8.97 27.38
N GLU A 202 -13.85 9.99 28.25
CA GLU A 202 -14.48 9.92 29.55
C GLU A 202 -15.99 10.06 29.36
N GLY A 203 -16.73 9.14 29.98
CA GLY A 203 -18.17 9.29 30.19
C GLY A 203 -18.96 8.06 29.89
#